data_14aad63046da4c23b2f533becd41c329
#
_entry.id   14aad63046da4c23b2f533becd41c329
#
_cell.length_a   1.000
_cell.length_b   1.000
_cell.length_c   1.000
_cell.angle_alpha   90.00
_cell.angle_beta   90.00
_cell.angle_gamma   90.00
#
_symmetry.space_group_name_H-M   'P 1'
#
loop_
_entity.id
_entity.type
_entity.pdbx_description
1 polymer ?
#
loop_
_entity_poly.entity_id
_entity_poly.type
_entity_poly.pdbx_seq_one_letter_code
_entity_poly.pdbx_strand_id
1 'polypeptide(L)'
;MDFNEMLVGITGEVSGFLYTYILLVLLVFVGVYFTIRTKGVQIRFIKDMFTQLTEKKHVKGERSISSFQALMVSTASRVGTGNIAGVATAIATGGPGAVFWMWLMAIVGAASAFVESTLAQIWKVRGKEGEFRGGPAYYIEKALGKRWLGILFAVLLILCFAFGFNGLQAFNATSALEYYIPDYATNGTAIACGIVLAVMTAFVIFGGAKRISVITSIIVPIMAIGYIAIAVWTTLSNITELPGVFAMVFASAFDVQAIFGGFAGSVVMLGIKRGLYSNEAGMGSAPNAAATASVSHPCKQGLVQSLSVYIDTLLICTCSAMMVLVFYVQDPQAASALNGMPLVQMAVNNSVGEFGIHFITFAIFAFAFSSLIGNYFYAENNLRFIKGDSKALLFVFRVVCLCVVFYGAVNSFDLAWNLADIFMGFMALVNLIALLFLGKWALAALDDYTRQRKEGIDPVFVADRIPGMPKTECWHVS
;
A
#
# COMPACT_ATOMS: atom_id res chain seq x y z
N MET A 1 18.97 -23.57 20.02
CA MET A 1 18.08 -22.57 19.40
C MET A 1 18.54 -21.21 19.91
N ASP A 2 19.05 -20.39 19.02
CA ASP A 2 19.45 -19.03 19.38
C ASP A 2 18.19 -18.22 19.75
N PHE A 3 18.34 -17.24 20.65
CA PHE A 3 17.23 -16.38 21.09
C PHE A 3 16.52 -15.71 19.89
N ASN A 4 17.27 -15.34 18.86
CA ASN A 4 16.72 -14.77 17.63
C ASN A 4 15.87 -15.79 16.85
N GLU A 5 16.33 -17.01 16.69
CA GLU A 5 15.57 -18.11 16.06
C GLU A 5 14.26 -18.40 16.79
N MET A 6 14.28 -18.36 18.11
CA MET A 6 13.08 -18.53 18.93
C MET A 6 12.07 -17.39 18.68
N LEU A 7 12.54 -16.14 18.63
CA LEU A 7 11.67 -14.98 18.34
C LEU A 7 11.10 -15.03 16.93
N VAL A 8 11.91 -15.40 15.93
CA VAL A 8 11.44 -15.57 14.53
C VAL A 8 10.36 -16.66 14.46
N GLY A 9 10.55 -17.78 15.17
CA GLY A 9 9.56 -18.86 15.25
C GLY A 9 8.24 -18.39 15.86
N ILE A 10 8.28 -17.81 17.06
CA ILE A 10 7.07 -17.31 17.75
C ILE A 10 6.34 -16.24 16.94
N THR A 11 7.06 -15.27 16.40
CA THR A 11 6.46 -14.21 15.60
C THR A 11 5.88 -14.73 14.30
N GLY A 12 6.51 -15.73 13.68
CA GLY A 12 5.98 -16.43 12.50
C GLY A 12 4.67 -17.14 12.79
N GLU A 13 4.57 -17.85 13.91
CA GLU A 13 3.33 -18.53 14.34
C GLU A 13 2.21 -17.54 14.62
N VAL A 14 2.49 -16.47 15.35
CA VAL A 14 1.51 -15.40 15.63
C VAL A 14 1.02 -14.74 14.36
N SER A 15 1.92 -14.39 13.43
CA SER A 15 1.55 -13.85 12.12
C SER A 15 0.71 -14.87 11.34
N GLY A 16 1.13 -16.12 11.27
CA GLY A 16 0.40 -17.19 10.61
C GLY A 16 -1.03 -17.35 11.14
N PHE A 17 -1.20 -17.42 12.45
CA PHE A 17 -2.52 -17.51 13.09
C PHE A 17 -3.40 -16.29 12.78
N LEU A 18 -2.86 -15.09 12.92
CA LEU A 18 -3.59 -13.84 12.70
C LEU A 18 -4.12 -13.73 11.25
N TYR A 19 -3.28 -14.04 10.28
CA TYR A 19 -3.67 -13.96 8.87
C TYR A 19 -4.60 -15.09 8.46
N THR A 20 -4.32 -16.30 8.89
CA THR A 20 -5.07 -17.49 8.47
C THR A 20 -6.50 -17.50 9.01
N TYR A 21 -6.67 -17.25 10.30
CA TYR A 21 -7.96 -17.48 10.97
C TYR A 21 -8.79 -16.22 11.17
N ILE A 22 -8.16 -15.04 11.18
CA ILE A 22 -8.84 -13.79 11.51
C ILE A 22 -8.90 -12.86 10.30
N LEU A 23 -7.76 -12.45 9.80
CA LEU A 23 -7.70 -11.38 8.80
C LEU A 23 -8.22 -11.81 7.44
N LEU A 24 -7.89 -13.00 6.98
CA LEU A 24 -8.39 -13.51 5.70
C LEU A 24 -9.92 -13.46 5.65
N VAL A 25 -10.56 -14.02 6.68
CA VAL A 25 -12.02 -14.05 6.77
C VAL A 25 -12.59 -12.63 6.85
N LEU A 26 -12.02 -11.79 7.70
CA LEU A 26 -12.52 -10.44 7.91
C LEU A 26 -12.32 -9.54 6.69
N LEU A 27 -11.18 -9.62 6.00
CA LEU A 27 -10.89 -8.86 4.77
C LEU A 27 -11.87 -9.22 3.66
N VAL A 28 -12.06 -10.51 3.43
CA VAL A 28 -13.01 -10.99 2.39
C VAL A 28 -14.43 -10.57 2.76
N PHE A 29 -14.84 -10.80 4.01
CA PHE A 29 -16.16 -10.40 4.49
C PHE A 29 -16.42 -8.91 4.33
N VAL A 30 -15.53 -8.05 4.82
CA VAL A 30 -15.69 -6.58 4.77
C VAL A 30 -15.67 -6.07 3.34
N GLY A 31 -14.77 -6.61 2.49
CA GLY A 31 -14.69 -6.25 1.09
C GLY A 31 -15.96 -6.62 0.32
N VAL A 32 -16.47 -7.85 0.49
CA VAL A 32 -17.72 -8.29 -0.11
C VAL A 32 -18.92 -7.51 0.44
N TYR A 33 -18.98 -7.31 1.77
CA TYR A 33 -20.02 -6.51 2.40
C TYR A 33 -20.11 -5.12 1.81
N PHE A 34 -19.00 -4.39 1.69
CA PHE A 34 -19.01 -3.06 1.10
C PHE A 34 -19.20 -3.08 -0.41
N THR A 35 -18.72 -4.08 -1.12
CA THR A 35 -19.05 -4.25 -2.55
C THR A 35 -20.56 -4.32 -2.77
N ILE A 36 -21.28 -5.13 -1.97
CA ILE A 36 -22.74 -5.25 -2.05
C ILE A 36 -23.42 -3.94 -1.60
N ARG A 37 -23.04 -3.39 -0.44
CA ARG A 37 -23.69 -2.21 0.15
C ARG A 37 -23.51 -0.95 -0.69
N THR A 38 -22.37 -0.80 -1.37
CA THR A 38 -22.10 0.31 -2.29
C THR A 38 -22.61 0.05 -3.71
N LYS A 39 -23.22 -1.12 -3.95
CA LYS A 39 -23.68 -1.56 -5.28
C LYS A 39 -22.54 -1.57 -6.31
N GLY A 40 -21.37 -2.07 -5.90
CA GLY A 40 -20.19 -2.17 -6.75
C GLY A 40 -19.61 -0.81 -7.13
N VAL A 41 -19.44 0.10 -6.18
CA VAL A 41 -18.90 1.46 -6.40
C VAL A 41 -17.60 1.43 -7.19
N GLN A 42 -16.73 0.49 -6.89
CA GLN A 42 -15.41 0.31 -7.50
C GLN A 42 -15.48 -0.09 -9.00
N ILE A 43 -16.61 -0.56 -9.48
CA ILE A 43 -16.86 -0.89 -10.90
C ILE A 43 -17.73 0.19 -11.53
N ARG A 44 -18.83 0.55 -10.86
CA ARG A 44 -19.84 1.48 -11.39
C ARG A 44 -19.31 2.88 -11.67
N PHE A 45 -18.33 3.36 -10.89
CA PHE A 45 -17.77 4.70 -11.00
C PHE A 45 -16.34 4.74 -11.56
N ILE A 46 -15.91 3.72 -12.32
CA ILE A 46 -14.56 3.70 -12.93
C ILE A 46 -14.27 4.98 -13.72
N LYS A 47 -15.22 5.46 -14.53
CA LYS A 47 -15.05 6.70 -15.28
C LYS A 47 -14.84 7.91 -14.38
N ASP A 48 -15.60 8.00 -13.29
CA ASP A 48 -15.47 9.08 -12.31
C ASP A 48 -14.12 9.02 -11.59
N MET A 49 -13.57 7.83 -11.30
CA MET A 49 -12.25 7.69 -10.68
C MET A 49 -11.17 8.43 -11.46
N PHE A 50 -11.14 8.28 -12.79
CA PHE A 50 -10.19 8.99 -13.65
C PHE A 50 -10.47 10.49 -13.72
N THR A 51 -11.74 10.87 -13.78
CA THR A 51 -12.13 12.29 -13.84
C THR A 51 -11.67 13.06 -12.59
N GLN A 52 -11.72 12.44 -11.41
CA GLN A 52 -11.30 13.07 -10.15
C GLN A 52 -9.78 13.33 -10.06
N LEU A 53 -8.97 12.71 -10.90
CA LEU A 53 -7.52 12.97 -10.93
C LEU A 53 -7.19 14.38 -11.43
N THR A 54 -8.02 14.94 -12.29
CA THR A 54 -7.84 16.26 -12.89
C THR A 54 -8.59 17.37 -12.13
N GLU A 55 -9.27 17.02 -11.03
CA GLU A 55 -10.00 18.00 -10.23
C GLU A 55 -9.06 19.04 -9.62
N LYS A 56 -9.41 20.32 -9.81
CA LYS A 56 -8.69 21.43 -9.19
C LYS A 56 -9.00 21.48 -7.69
N LYS A 57 -8.06 21.99 -6.90
CA LYS A 57 -8.29 22.19 -5.46
C LYS A 57 -9.57 23.00 -5.22
N HIS A 58 -10.43 22.50 -4.35
CA HIS A 58 -11.72 23.14 -4.06
C HIS A 58 -11.51 24.47 -3.34
N VAL A 59 -10.57 24.55 -2.42
CA VAL A 59 -10.25 25.79 -1.69
C VAL A 59 -8.91 26.36 -2.18
N LYS A 60 -8.94 27.58 -2.72
CA LYS A 60 -7.74 28.30 -3.16
C LYS A 60 -7.03 28.91 -1.95
N GLY A 61 -5.70 28.84 -1.93
CA GLY A 61 -4.87 29.47 -0.89
C GLY A 61 -4.56 28.60 0.32
N GLU A 62 -5.16 27.41 0.47
CA GLU A 62 -4.78 26.46 1.53
C GLU A 62 -3.51 25.70 1.16
N ARG A 63 -2.73 25.31 2.17
CA ARG A 63 -1.56 24.41 2.02
C ARG A 63 -1.96 22.96 1.75
N SER A 64 -3.23 22.70 1.47
CA SER A 64 -3.76 21.41 1.09
C SER A 64 -3.21 20.95 -0.27
N ILE A 65 -3.19 19.64 -0.48
CA ILE A 65 -2.74 19.02 -1.72
C ILE A 65 -3.93 18.69 -2.64
N SER A 66 -3.68 18.49 -3.94
CA SER A 66 -4.70 18.07 -4.90
C SER A 66 -5.03 16.59 -4.78
N SER A 67 -6.14 16.15 -5.42
CA SER A 67 -6.50 14.74 -5.52
C SER A 67 -5.37 13.89 -6.13
N PHE A 68 -4.75 14.37 -7.19
CA PHE A 68 -3.61 13.71 -7.82
C PHE A 68 -2.39 13.61 -6.88
N GLN A 69 -2.06 14.69 -6.15
CA GLN A 69 -0.96 14.66 -5.19
C GLN A 69 -1.23 13.69 -4.04
N ALA A 70 -2.47 13.61 -3.54
CA ALA A 70 -2.85 12.63 -2.52
C ALA A 70 -2.75 11.19 -3.04
N LEU A 71 -3.16 10.95 -4.30
CA LEU A 71 -2.96 9.68 -4.98
C LEU A 71 -1.48 9.33 -5.05
N MET A 72 -0.63 10.26 -5.47
CA MET A 72 0.81 10.00 -5.62
C MET A 72 1.51 9.71 -4.29
N VAL A 73 1.09 10.36 -3.20
CA VAL A 73 1.58 10.04 -1.84
C VAL A 73 1.16 8.64 -1.42
N SER A 74 -0.12 8.26 -1.62
CA SER A 74 -0.60 6.92 -1.29
C SER A 74 0.01 5.86 -2.20
N THR A 75 0.18 6.14 -3.48
CA THR A 75 0.84 5.23 -4.42
C THR A 75 2.34 5.08 -4.11
N ALA A 76 3.01 6.14 -3.66
CA ALA A 76 4.41 6.07 -3.23
C ALA A 76 4.62 5.08 -2.07
N SER A 77 3.71 5.05 -1.10
CA SER A 77 3.74 4.09 0.00
C SER A 77 3.46 2.66 -0.50
N ARG A 78 2.41 2.48 -1.29
CA ARG A 78 1.93 1.19 -1.80
C ARG A 78 2.89 0.55 -2.78
N VAL A 79 3.25 1.29 -3.85
CA VAL A 79 4.12 0.79 -4.92
C VAL A 79 5.57 0.83 -4.46
N GLY A 80 5.97 -0.24 -3.80
CA GLY A 80 7.29 -0.42 -3.24
C GLY A 80 7.94 -1.73 -3.69
N THR A 81 8.92 -2.17 -2.94
CA THR A 81 9.62 -3.42 -3.19
C THR A 81 8.70 -4.65 -3.09
N GLY A 82 7.58 -4.54 -2.38
CA GLY A 82 6.55 -5.57 -2.28
C GLY A 82 5.88 -5.91 -3.59
N ASN A 83 5.69 -4.92 -4.47
CA ASN A 83 5.11 -5.12 -5.79
C ASN A 83 6.05 -5.84 -6.76
N ILE A 84 7.35 -5.82 -6.50
CA ILE A 84 8.38 -6.47 -7.31
C ILE A 84 8.81 -7.78 -6.63
N ALA A 85 9.63 -7.70 -5.62
CA ALA A 85 10.16 -8.86 -4.92
C ALA A 85 9.08 -9.65 -4.15
N GLY A 86 8.10 -8.95 -3.57
CA GLY A 86 7.01 -9.60 -2.82
C GLY A 86 6.08 -10.43 -3.71
N VAL A 87 5.79 -9.99 -4.94
CA VAL A 87 5.01 -10.78 -5.91
C VAL A 87 5.79 -12.01 -6.35
N ALA A 88 7.09 -11.85 -6.65
CA ALA A 88 7.96 -12.97 -6.99
C ALA A 88 8.04 -14.00 -5.85
N THR A 89 8.18 -13.52 -4.60
CA THR A 89 8.14 -14.38 -3.42
C THR A 89 6.80 -15.12 -3.29
N ALA A 90 5.66 -14.45 -3.53
CA ALA A 90 4.36 -15.09 -3.48
C ALA A 90 4.22 -16.21 -4.50
N ILE A 91 4.74 -16.01 -5.72
CA ILE A 91 4.74 -17.03 -6.76
C ILE A 91 5.68 -18.19 -6.40
N ALA A 92 6.90 -17.89 -5.94
CA ALA A 92 7.91 -18.90 -5.61
C ALA A 92 7.50 -19.78 -4.41
N THR A 93 6.87 -19.21 -3.39
CA THR A 93 6.51 -19.93 -2.15
C THR A 93 5.07 -20.44 -2.12
N GLY A 94 4.13 -19.71 -2.72
CA GLY A 94 2.71 -20.05 -2.74
C GLY A 94 2.24 -20.69 -4.03
N GLY A 95 3.03 -20.56 -5.09
CA GLY A 95 2.68 -21.00 -6.44
C GLY A 95 2.01 -19.89 -7.28
N PRO A 96 1.91 -20.12 -8.60
CA PRO A 96 1.37 -19.15 -9.57
C PRO A 96 -0.04 -18.67 -9.27
N GLY A 97 -0.86 -19.52 -8.65
CA GLY A 97 -2.25 -19.19 -8.29
C GLY A 97 -2.40 -18.06 -7.27
N ALA A 98 -1.33 -17.71 -6.53
CA ALA A 98 -1.34 -16.57 -5.62
C ALA A 98 -1.70 -15.26 -6.35
N VAL A 99 -1.33 -15.13 -7.63
CA VAL A 99 -1.64 -13.97 -8.46
C VAL A 99 -3.15 -13.81 -8.66
N PHE A 100 -3.88 -14.91 -8.90
CA PHE A 100 -5.34 -14.87 -9.00
C PHE A 100 -5.99 -14.34 -7.72
N TRP A 101 -5.54 -14.80 -6.56
CA TRP A 101 -6.08 -14.37 -5.27
C TRP A 101 -5.72 -12.92 -4.96
N MET A 102 -4.55 -12.44 -5.41
CA MET A 102 -4.20 -11.01 -5.36
C MET A 102 -5.17 -10.17 -6.21
N TRP A 103 -5.49 -10.58 -7.44
CA TRP A 103 -6.44 -9.88 -8.31
C TRP A 103 -7.84 -9.82 -7.69
N LEU A 104 -8.32 -10.96 -7.19
CA LEU A 104 -9.62 -11.02 -6.55
C LEU A 104 -9.70 -10.08 -5.34
N MET A 105 -8.66 -10.07 -4.50
CA MET A 105 -8.60 -9.19 -3.34
C MET A 105 -8.48 -7.72 -3.72
N ALA A 106 -7.83 -7.38 -4.82
CA ALA A 106 -7.81 -6.00 -5.31
C ALA A 106 -9.21 -5.51 -5.73
N ILE A 107 -9.96 -6.36 -6.47
CA ILE A 107 -11.32 -6.01 -6.90
C ILE A 107 -12.26 -5.83 -5.70
N VAL A 108 -12.24 -6.78 -4.78
CA VAL A 108 -13.10 -6.76 -3.58
C VAL A 108 -12.64 -5.68 -2.59
N GLY A 109 -11.33 -5.58 -2.37
CA GLY A 109 -10.73 -4.61 -1.44
C GLY A 109 -10.90 -3.15 -1.87
N ALA A 110 -11.03 -2.87 -3.17
CA ALA A 110 -11.24 -1.51 -3.67
C ALA A 110 -12.51 -0.85 -3.10
N ALA A 111 -13.55 -1.64 -2.76
CA ALA A 111 -14.72 -1.13 -2.05
C ALA A 111 -14.40 -0.71 -0.61
N SER A 112 -13.57 -1.46 0.10
CA SER A 112 -13.09 -1.08 1.44
C SER A 112 -12.23 0.18 1.38
N ALA A 113 -11.33 0.28 0.39
CA ALA A 113 -10.51 1.47 0.17
C ALA A 113 -11.36 2.72 -0.12
N PHE A 114 -12.46 2.58 -0.87
CA PHE A 114 -13.45 3.63 -1.06
C PHE A 114 -14.04 4.10 0.27
N VAL A 115 -14.52 3.16 1.09
CA VAL A 115 -15.20 3.47 2.35
C VAL A 115 -14.25 4.14 3.34
N GLU A 116 -13.08 3.55 3.58
CA GLU A 116 -12.11 4.10 4.55
C GLU A 116 -11.61 5.50 4.16
N SER A 117 -11.37 5.74 2.87
CA SER A 117 -10.90 7.02 2.38
C SER A 117 -12.01 8.09 2.37
N THR A 118 -13.26 7.69 2.12
CA THR A 118 -14.44 8.57 2.27
C THR A 118 -14.62 8.96 3.74
N LEU A 119 -14.52 8.02 4.68
CA LEU A 119 -14.58 8.30 6.12
C LEU A 119 -13.47 9.25 6.56
N ALA A 120 -12.24 9.05 6.09
CA ALA A 120 -11.11 9.92 6.40
C ALA A 120 -11.32 11.35 5.92
N GLN A 121 -11.96 11.53 4.78
CA GLN A 121 -12.35 12.84 4.28
C GLN A 121 -13.50 13.47 5.08
N ILE A 122 -14.50 12.70 5.51
CA ILE A 122 -15.62 13.20 6.32
C ILE A 122 -15.11 13.77 7.64
N TRP A 123 -14.23 13.07 8.35
CA TRP A 123 -13.69 13.49 9.66
C TRP A 123 -12.27 14.03 9.61
N LYS A 124 -11.86 14.62 8.48
CA LYS A 124 -10.61 15.37 8.43
C LYS A 124 -10.66 16.62 9.29
N VAL A 125 -9.50 17.05 9.76
CA VAL A 125 -9.31 18.23 10.60
C VAL A 125 -8.36 19.20 9.91
N ARG A 126 -8.44 20.49 10.30
CA ARG A 126 -7.50 21.51 9.84
C ARG A 126 -6.26 21.53 10.74
N GLY A 127 -5.09 21.44 10.14
CA GLY A 127 -3.84 21.67 10.84
C GLY A 127 -3.56 23.18 11.01
N LYS A 128 -2.55 23.50 11.84
CA LYS A 128 -2.21 24.89 12.18
C LYS A 128 -1.76 25.75 10.99
N GLU A 129 -1.24 25.11 9.95
CA GLU A 129 -0.73 25.79 8.75
C GLU A 129 -1.74 25.77 7.58
N GLY A 130 -3.00 25.38 7.85
CA GLY A 130 -4.08 25.31 6.86
C GLY A 130 -4.08 24.05 6.01
N GLU A 131 -3.24 23.07 6.34
CA GLU A 131 -3.30 21.74 5.74
C GLU A 131 -4.44 20.90 6.34
N PHE A 132 -4.90 19.88 5.60
CA PHE A 132 -5.82 18.89 6.11
C PHE A 132 -5.08 17.67 6.66
N ARG A 133 -5.64 17.07 7.71
CA ARG A 133 -5.16 15.82 8.33
C ARG A 133 -6.35 14.92 8.63
N GLY A 134 -6.14 13.63 8.61
CA GLY A 134 -7.19 12.65 8.91
C GLY A 134 -6.65 11.22 8.78
N GLY A 135 -7.56 10.28 8.73
CA GLY A 135 -7.26 8.84 8.70
C GLY A 135 -8.00 8.11 9.80
N PRO A 136 -7.74 6.79 9.99
CA PRO A 136 -8.47 5.98 10.95
C PRO A 136 -8.43 6.49 12.39
N ALA A 137 -7.27 6.93 12.86
CA ALA A 137 -7.16 7.49 14.21
C ALA A 137 -8.15 8.64 14.44
N TYR A 138 -8.30 9.51 13.44
CA TYR A 138 -9.19 10.68 13.51
C TYR A 138 -10.65 10.29 13.44
N TYR A 139 -11.08 9.42 12.50
CA TYR A 139 -12.49 9.06 12.44
C TYR A 139 -12.92 8.13 13.59
N ILE A 140 -12.03 7.31 14.12
CA ILE A 140 -12.29 6.52 15.34
C ILE A 140 -12.53 7.47 16.53
N GLU A 141 -11.68 8.48 16.72
CA GLU A 141 -11.89 9.46 17.79
C GLU A 141 -13.16 10.28 17.58
N LYS A 142 -13.31 10.90 16.40
CA LYS A 142 -14.38 11.87 16.14
C LYS A 142 -15.77 11.24 16.01
N ALA A 143 -15.87 10.08 15.35
CA ALA A 143 -17.15 9.44 15.08
C ALA A 143 -17.56 8.38 16.10
N LEU A 144 -16.60 7.63 16.69
CA LEU A 144 -16.88 6.64 17.73
C LEU A 144 -16.66 7.20 19.15
N GLY A 145 -16.04 8.37 19.31
CA GLY A 145 -15.71 8.93 20.62
C GLY A 145 -14.64 8.15 21.39
N LYS A 146 -13.87 7.29 20.71
CA LYS A 146 -12.89 6.35 21.33
C LYS A 146 -11.45 6.76 21.03
N ARG A 147 -10.97 7.84 21.66
CA ARG A 147 -9.61 8.34 21.46
C ARG A 147 -8.53 7.28 21.72
N TRP A 148 -8.71 6.44 22.76
CA TRP A 148 -7.75 5.39 23.09
C TRP A 148 -7.55 4.38 21.95
N LEU A 149 -8.65 4.03 21.23
CA LEU A 149 -8.60 3.15 20.08
C LEU A 149 -7.95 3.83 18.88
N GLY A 150 -8.16 5.14 18.70
CA GLY A 150 -7.44 5.96 17.72
C GLY A 150 -5.93 6.00 18.02
N ILE A 151 -5.53 6.12 19.29
CA ILE A 151 -4.11 6.06 19.70
C ILE A 151 -3.52 4.67 19.43
N LEU A 152 -4.25 3.60 19.77
CA LEU A 152 -3.81 2.24 19.47
C LEU A 152 -3.55 2.05 17.97
N PHE A 153 -4.50 2.47 17.10
CA PHE A 153 -4.30 2.43 15.66
C PHE A 153 -3.06 3.23 15.22
N ALA A 154 -2.91 4.46 15.74
CA ALA A 154 -1.79 5.34 15.39
C ALA A 154 -0.42 4.73 15.78
N VAL A 155 -0.32 4.10 16.96
CA VAL A 155 0.90 3.41 17.40
C VAL A 155 1.20 2.22 16.50
N LEU A 156 0.20 1.38 16.20
CA LEU A 156 0.36 0.22 15.30
C LEU A 156 0.82 0.66 13.91
N LEU A 157 0.25 1.75 13.38
CA LEU A 157 0.66 2.30 12.09
C LEU A 157 2.11 2.80 12.12
N ILE A 158 2.51 3.52 13.15
CA ILE A 158 3.90 3.99 13.30
C ILE A 158 4.86 2.80 13.35
N LEU A 159 4.56 1.78 14.15
CA LEU A 159 5.38 0.58 14.26
C LEU A 159 5.47 -0.18 12.92
N CYS A 160 4.35 -0.31 12.22
CA CYS A 160 4.30 -0.98 10.93
C CYS A 160 5.08 -0.20 9.84
N PHE A 161 4.73 1.07 9.64
CA PHE A 161 5.22 1.84 8.48
C PHE A 161 6.58 2.48 8.71
N ALA A 162 6.78 3.18 9.86
CA ALA A 162 8.04 3.86 10.10
C ALA A 162 9.19 2.91 10.46
N PHE A 163 8.89 1.76 11.06
CA PHE A 163 9.91 0.78 11.47
C PHE A 163 9.91 -0.45 10.55
N GLY A 164 8.83 -1.23 10.53
CA GLY A 164 8.76 -2.48 9.80
C GLY A 164 8.96 -2.28 8.30
N PHE A 165 8.05 -1.56 7.65
CA PHE A 165 8.09 -1.39 6.20
C PHE A 165 9.28 -0.57 5.72
N ASN A 166 9.66 0.50 6.43
CA ASN A 166 10.84 1.28 6.05
C ASN A 166 12.13 0.46 6.12
N GLY A 167 12.28 -0.38 7.15
CA GLY A 167 13.41 -1.31 7.20
C GLY A 167 13.41 -2.30 6.04
N LEU A 168 12.25 -2.87 5.70
CA LEU A 168 12.11 -3.79 4.58
C LEU A 168 12.40 -3.15 3.21
N GLN A 169 11.94 -1.92 2.99
CA GLN A 169 12.23 -1.20 1.76
C GLN A 169 13.74 -1.00 1.59
N ALA A 170 14.42 -0.59 2.66
CA ALA A 170 15.86 -0.39 2.64
C ALA A 170 16.62 -1.70 2.41
N PHE A 171 16.23 -2.79 3.08
CA PHE A 171 16.81 -4.13 2.88
C PHE A 171 16.66 -4.60 1.43
N ASN A 172 15.44 -4.57 0.88
CA ASN A 172 15.21 -5.03 -0.49
C ASN A 172 15.95 -4.18 -1.53
N ALA A 173 16.11 -2.88 -1.28
CA ALA A 173 16.92 -2.03 -2.16
C ALA A 173 18.38 -2.47 -2.16
N THR A 174 18.98 -2.72 -0.99
CA THR A 174 20.38 -3.16 -0.90
C THR A 174 20.59 -4.57 -1.42
N SER A 175 19.65 -5.50 -1.17
CA SER A 175 19.73 -6.88 -1.66
C SER A 175 19.72 -6.97 -3.19
N ALA A 176 19.17 -5.97 -3.89
CA ALA A 176 19.25 -5.91 -5.36
C ALA A 176 20.67 -5.74 -5.89
N LEU A 177 21.63 -5.35 -5.05
CA LEU A 177 23.04 -5.25 -5.40
C LEU A 177 23.78 -6.59 -5.38
N GLU A 178 23.19 -7.65 -4.83
CA GLU A 178 23.78 -8.99 -4.74
C GLU A 178 24.22 -9.52 -6.10
N TYR A 179 23.48 -9.22 -7.15
CA TYR A 179 23.85 -9.58 -8.53
C TYR A 179 25.19 -9.00 -8.96
N TYR A 180 25.51 -7.76 -8.56
CA TYR A 180 26.76 -7.08 -8.94
C TYR A 180 27.90 -7.36 -7.97
N ILE A 181 27.58 -7.51 -6.71
CA ILE A 181 28.51 -7.59 -5.59
C ILE A 181 27.97 -8.69 -4.65
N PRO A 182 28.33 -9.96 -4.89
CA PRO A 182 27.82 -11.09 -4.11
C PRO A 182 28.06 -10.98 -2.60
N ASP A 183 29.13 -10.30 -2.19
CA ASP A 183 29.51 -10.04 -0.80
C ASP A 183 29.09 -8.64 -0.30
N TYR A 184 28.09 -8.01 -0.95
CA TYR A 184 27.62 -6.65 -0.64
C TYR A 184 27.29 -6.42 0.85
N ALA A 185 26.83 -7.45 1.55
CA ALA A 185 26.45 -7.37 2.95
C ALA A 185 27.66 -7.24 3.90
N THR A 186 28.83 -7.74 3.49
CA THR A 186 30.04 -7.84 4.34
C THR A 186 31.15 -6.87 3.95
N ASN A 187 31.19 -6.43 2.70
CA ASN A 187 32.26 -5.58 2.16
C ASN A 187 32.07 -4.07 2.35
N GLY A 188 31.04 -3.65 3.09
CA GLY A 188 30.70 -2.24 3.33
C GLY A 188 29.75 -1.60 2.30
N THR A 189 29.37 -2.30 1.22
CA THR A 189 28.44 -1.80 0.20
C THR A 189 27.06 -1.52 0.80
N ALA A 190 26.55 -2.42 1.66
CA ALA A 190 25.27 -2.22 2.36
C ALA A 190 25.29 -0.95 3.24
N ILE A 191 26.41 -0.67 3.91
CA ILE A 191 26.60 0.55 4.72
C ILE A 191 26.53 1.80 3.83
N ALA A 192 27.28 1.81 2.72
CA ALA A 192 27.28 2.92 1.77
C ALA A 192 25.88 3.17 1.19
N CYS A 193 25.19 2.12 0.78
CA CYS A 193 23.83 2.18 0.27
C CYS A 193 22.85 2.71 1.34
N GLY A 194 22.93 2.21 2.57
CA GLY A 194 22.13 2.66 3.70
C GLY A 194 22.31 4.15 4.00
N ILE A 195 23.56 4.67 3.94
CA ILE A 195 23.85 6.08 4.10
C ILE A 195 23.20 6.90 2.98
N VAL A 196 23.34 6.48 1.72
CA VAL A 196 22.74 7.17 0.56
C VAL A 196 21.22 7.23 0.69
N LEU A 197 20.56 6.09 0.98
CA LEU A 197 19.11 6.05 1.18
C LEU A 197 18.66 6.94 2.34
N ALA A 198 19.37 6.92 3.47
CA ALA A 198 19.04 7.75 4.63
C ALA A 198 19.21 9.26 4.29
N VAL A 199 20.27 9.67 3.61
CA VAL A 199 20.51 11.06 3.22
C VAL A 199 19.45 11.54 2.22
N MET A 200 19.14 10.75 1.20
CA MET A 200 18.08 11.08 0.24
C MET A 200 16.72 11.22 0.94
N THR A 201 16.40 10.28 1.82
CA THR A 201 15.16 10.32 2.61
C THR A 201 15.13 11.56 3.52
N ALA A 202 16.23 11.88 4.21
CA ALA A 202 16.36 13.08 5.03
C ALA A 202 16.05 14.35 4.23
N PHE A 203 16.66 14.50 3.06
CA PHE A 203 16.44 15.66 2.19
C PHE A 203 14.95 15.90 1.92
N VAL A 204 14.15 14.85 1.77
CA VAL A 204 12.72 14.95 1.48
C VAL A 204 11.91 15.19 2.74
N ILE A 205 12.07 14.36 3.79
CA ILE A 205 11.20 14.38 4.97
C ILE A 205 11.37 15.64 5.81
N PHE A 206 12.55 16.24 5.85
CA PHE A 206 12.76 17.54 6.52
C PHE A 206 12.05 18.70 5.81
N GLY A 207 11.63 18.54 4.55
CA GLY A 207 10.82 19.50 3.81
C GLY A 207 9.32 19.43 4.08
N GLY A 208 8.87 18.44 4.87
CA GLY A 208 7.47 18.27 5.27
C GLY A 208 6.55 17.78 4.14
N ALA A 209 5.26 17.71 4.45
CA ALA A 209 4.22 17.11 3.60
C ALA A 209 4.17 17.67 2.16
N LYS A 210 4.37 18.99 2.00
CA LYS A 210 4.37 19.63 0.67
C LYS A 210 5.52 19.13 -0.21
N ARG A 211 6.74 19.02 0.34
CA ARG A 211 7.90 18.49 -0.41
C ARG A 211 7.68 17.03 -0.76
N ILE A 212 7.19 16.23 0.17
CA ILE A 212 6.83 14.84 -0.05
C ILE A 212 5.85 14.72 -1.22
N SER A 213 4.74 15.47 -1.18
CA SER A 213 3.71 15.39 -2.24
C SER A 213 4.21 15.84 -3.62
N VAL A 214 5.10 16.82 -3.69
CA VAL A 214 5.70 17.27 -4.96
C VAL A 214 6.65 16.20 -5.52
N ILE A 215 7.55 15.68 -4.70
CA ILE A 215 8.55 14.69 -5.11
C ILE A 215 7.87 13.38 -5.54
N THR A 216 6.90 12.89 -4.78
CA THR A 216 6.13 11.69 -5.15
C THR A 216 5.35 11.89 -6.45
N SER A 217 4.80 13.08 -6.68
CA SER A 217 4.08 13.40 -7.93
C SER A 217 4.95 13.37 -9.19
N ILE A 218 6.27 13.41 -9.02
CA ILE A 218 7.24 13.33 -10.13
C ILE A 218 7.80 11.90 -10.25
N ILE A 219 8.31 11.36 -9.14
CA ILE A 219 9.01 10.07 -9.12
C ILE A 219 8.06 8.93 -9.46
N VAL A 220 6.89 8.88 -8.82
CA VAL A 220 5.96 7.74 -8.95
C VAL A 220 5.49 7.53 -10.39
N PRO A 221 5.00 8.53 -11.13
CA PRO A 221 4.62 8.32 -12.53
C PRO A 221 5.78 7.88 -13.43
N ILE A 222 6.97 8.48 -13.26
CA ILE A 222 8.14 8.16 -14.09
C ILE A 222 8.54 6.70 -13.90
N MET A 223 8.70 6.25 -12.65
CA MET A 223 9.09 4.88 -12.37
C MET A 223 8.00 3.88 -12.77
N ALA A 224 6.71 4.21 -12.55
CA ALA A 224 5.60 3.34 -12.94
C ALA A 224 5.55 3.15 -14.46
N ILE A 225 5.67 4.23 -15.24
CA ILE A 225 5.65 4.16 -16.72
C ILE A 225 6.84 3.32 -17.22
N GLY A 226 8.04 3.55 -16.70
CA GLY A 226 9.22 2.76 -17.09
C GLY A 226 9.06 1.27 -16.75
N TYR A 227 8.54 0.97 -15.56
CA TYR A 227 8.31 -0.41 -15.12
C TYR A 227 7.24 -1.12 -15.97
N ILE A 228 6.12 -0.44 -16.24
CA ILE A 228 5.06 -0.95 -17.13
C ILE A 228 5.60 -1.18 -18.55
N ALA A 229 6.43 -0.28 -19.07
CA ALA A 229 6.99 -0.42 -20.40
C ALA A 229 7.84 -1.71 -20.54
N ILE A 230 8.69 -2.02 -19.57
CA ILE A 230 9.48 -3.26 -19.55
C ILE A 230 8.57 -4.49 -19.43
N ALA A 231 7.56 -4.45 -18.57
CA ALA A 231 6.63 -5.55 -18.39
C ALA A 231 5.79 -5.81 -19.65
N VAL A 232 5.31 -4.75 -20.29
CA VAL A 232 4.58 -4.84 -21.57
C VAL A 232 5.49 -5.41 -22.66
N TRP A 233 6.73 -4.93 -22.75
CA TRP A 233 7.71 -5.49 -23.69
C TRP A 233 7.91 -6.99 -23.44
N THR A 234 8.21 -7.40 -22.21
CA THR A 234 8.38 -8.82 -21.85
C THR A 234 7.13 -9.64 -22.23
N THR A 235 5.94 -9.14 -21.92
CA THR A 235 4.69 -9.84 -22.20
C THR A 235 4.43 -9.97 -23.71
N LEU A 236 4.61 -8.89 -24.47
CA LEU A 236 4.37 -8.90 -25.92
C LEU A 236 5.42 -9.71 -26.68
N SER A 237 6.68 -9.64 -26.27
CA SER A 237 7.75 -10.45 -26.87
C SER A 237 7.56 -11.96 -26.66
N ASN A 238 6.80 -12.35 -25.64
CA ASN A 238 6.50 -13.73 -25.27
C ASN A 238 4.99 -14.04 -25.33
N ILE A 239 4.30 -13.41 -26.27
CA ILE A 239 2.82 -13.51 -26.36
C ILE A 239 2.32 -14.94 -26.54
N THR A 240 3.11 -15.81 -27.15
CA THR A 240 2.83 -17.24 -27.35
C THR A 240 2.80 -18.03 -26.04
N GLU A 241 3.47 -17.56 -24.99
CA GLU A 241 3.52 -18.19 -23.67
C GLU A 241 2.33 -17.84 -22.80
N LEU A 242 1.57 -16.78 -23.13
CA LEU A 242 0.48 -16.29 -22.30
C LEU A 242 -0.62 -17.35 -22.04
N PRO A 243 -1.06 -18.17 -23.00
CA PRO A 243 -2.00 -19.25 -22.71
C PRO A 243 -1.48 -20.20 -21.63
N GLY A 244 -0.19 -20.56 -21.66
CA GLY A 244 0.47 -21.38 -20.64
C GLY A 244 0.52 -20.67 -19.28
N VAL A 245 0.84 -19.38 -19.25
CA VAL A 245 0.83 -18.56 -18.04
C VAL A 245 -0.55 -18.55 -17.38
N PHE A 246 -1.58 -18.23 -18.13
CA PHE A 246 -2.95 -18.23 -17.57
C PHE A 246 -3.41 -19.62 -17.13
N ALA A 247 -3.13 -20.65 -17.91
CA ALA A 247 -3.44 -22.04 -17.53
C ALA A 247 -2.77 -22.42 -16.21
N MET A 248 -1.49 -22.05 -16.02
CA MET A 248 -0.73 -22.30 -14.80
C MET A 248 -1.32 -21.53 -13.60
N VAL A 249 -1.68 -20.25 -13.77
CA VAL A 249 -2.30 -19.43 -12.72
C VAL A 249 -3.63 -20.03 -12.27
N PHE A 250 -4.52 -20.35 -13.20
CA PHE A 250 -5.86 -20.89 -12.85
C PHE A 250 -5.76 -22.31 -12.31
N ALA A 251 -4.93 -23.19 -12.88
CA ALA A 251 -4.74 -24.54 -12.35
C ALA A 251 -4.25 -24.50 -10.89
N SER A 252 -3.25 -23.68 -10.60
CA SER A 252 -2.71 -23.51 -9.24
C SER A 252 -3.69 -22.82 -8.29
N ALA A 253 -4.47 -21.85 -8.76
CA ALA A 253 -5.41 -21.10 -7.92
C ALA A 253 -6.55 -21.97 -7.36
N PHE A 254 -6.96 -23.01 -8.10
CA PHE A 254 -8.08 -23.90 -7.76
C PHE A 254 -7.63 -25.33 -7.43
N ASP A 255 -6.34 -25.57 -7.29
CA ASP A 255 -5.82 -26.85 -6.81
C ASP A 255 -6.17 -27.04 -5.33
N VAL A 256 -6.97 -28.10 -5.05
CA VAL A 256 -7.43 -28.44 -3.71
C VAL A 256 -6.27 -28.70 -2.75
N GLN A 257 -5.19 -29.33 -3.22
CA GLN A 257 -4.01 -29.58 -2.41
C GLN A 257 -3.25 -28.28 -2.11
N ALA A 258 -3.12 -27.37 -3.09
CA ALA A 258 -2.51 -26.06 -2.91
C ALA A 258 -3.32 -25.15 -1.97
N ILE A 259 -4.65 -25.31 -1.94
CA ILE A 259 -5.56 -24.55 -1.06
C ILE A 259 -5.50 -25.09 0.38
N PHE A 260 -5.55 -26.40 0.58
CA PHE A 260 -5.72 -27.03 1.88
C PHE A 260 -4.45 -27.73 2.43
N GLY A 261 -3.42 -27.94 1.61
CA GLY A 261 -2.24 -28.76 1.92
C GLY A 261 -1.26 -28.15 2.93
N GLY A 262 -1.52 -26.99 3.42
CA GLY A 262 -0.74 -26.30 4.47
C GLY A 262 -1.31 -24.91 4.62
N PHE A 263 -2.34 -24.77 5.46
CA PHE A 263 -3.18 -23.57 5.50
C PHE A 263 -2.39 -22.26 5.63
N ALA A 264 -1.31 -22.25 6.40
CA ALA A 264 -0.46 -21.07 6.60
C ALA A 264 0.42 -20.70 5.39
N GLY A 265 0.71 -21.66 4.50
CA GLY A 265 1.48 -21.46 3.26
C GLY A 265 0.63 -21.60 1.99
N SER A 266 -0.70 -21.62 2.12
CA SER A 266 -1.58 -21.87 0.98
C SER A 266 -1.51 -20.74 -0.04
N VAL A 267 -1.71 -21.08 -1.30
CA VAL A 267 -1.80 -20.14 -2.44
C VAL A 267 -2.80 -19.00 -2.16
N VAL A 268 -3.92 -19.32 -1.48
CA VAL A 268 -4.96 -18.35 -1.08
C VAL A 268 -4.43 -17.36 -0.05
N MET A 269 -3.86 -17.87 1.05
CA MET A 269 -3.40 -17.04 2.15
C MET A 269 -2.24 -16.14 1.71
N LEU A 270 -1.28 -16.67 0.95
CA LEU A 270 -0.15 -15.89 0.44
C LEU A 270 -0.62 -14.84 -0.58
N GLY A 271 -1.53 -15.17 -1.47
CA GLY A 271 -2.12 -14.22 -2.41
C GLY A 271 -2.86 -13.09 -1.70
N ILE A 272 -3.67 -13.37 -0.69
CA ILE A 272 -4.40 -12.37 0.10
C ILE A 272 -3.45 -11.52 0.94
N LYS A 273 -2.49 -12.13 1.64
CA LYS A 273 -1.50 -11.45 2.48
C LYS A 273 -0.63 -10.49 1.65
N ARG A 274 -0.12 -10.94 0.52
CA ARG A 274 0.70 -10.10 -0.37
C ARG A 274 -0.13 -9.06 -1.11
N GLY A 275 -1.38 -9.38 -1.46
CA GLY A 275 -2.34 -8.41 -1.97
C GLY A 275 -2.59 -7.29 -0.97
N LEU A 276 -2.87 -7.59 0.30
CA LEU A 276 -3.04 -6.59 1.36
C LEU A 276 -1.80 -5.73 1.56
N TYR A 277 -0.61 -6.37 1.61
CA TYR A 277 0.66 -5.66 1.74
C TYR A 277 0.90 -4.68 0.60
N SER A 278 0.53 -5.05 -0.63
CA SER A 278 0.67 -4.22 -1.82
C SER A 278 -0.34 -3.09 -1.85
N ASN A 279 -1.65 -3.41 -1.87
CA ASN A 279 -2.69 -2.41 -2.15
C ASN A 279 -3.24 -1.67 -0.92
N GLU A 280 -2.88 -2.11 0.28
CA GLU A 280 -3.28 -1.49 1.56
C GLU A 280 -4.81 -1.36 1.76
N ALA A 281 -5.65 -2.02 0.97
CA ALA A 281 -7.09 -1.85 1.01
C ALA A 281 -7.72 -2.42 2.30
N GLY A 282 -8.38 -1.57 3.07
CA GLY A 282 -8.95 -1.93 4.37
C GLY A 282 -7.94 -1.91 5.52
N MET A 283 -6.66 -1.63 5.25
CA MET A 283 -5.62 -1.54 6.25
C MET A 283 -5.67 -0.21 7.04
N GLY A 284 -6.22 0.84 6.43
CA GLY A 284 -6.34 2.15 7.07
C GLY A 284 -5.13 3.06 6.90
N SER A 285 -4.15 2.70 6.10
CA SER A 285 -2.95 3.50 5.86
C SER A 285 -3.20 4.62 4.83
N ALA A 286 -3.68 4.28 3.65
CA ALA A 286 -3.97 5.21 2.57
C ALA A 286 -4.97 6.34 2.92
N PRO A 287 -5.96 6.14 3.78
CA PRO A 287 -6.81 7.21 4.30
C PRO A 287 -6.06 8.40 4.89
N ASN A 288 -4.83 8.21 5.39
CA ASN A 288 -3.97 9.30 5.88
C ASN A 288 -3.57 10.27 4.77
N ALA A 289 -3.28 9.77 3.56
CA ALA A 289 -3.05 10.62 2.40
C ALA A 289 -4.37 11.17 1.83
N ALA A 290 -5.41 10.32 1.71
CA ALA A 290 -6.70 10.73 1.19
C ALA A 290 -7.29 11.94 1.92
N ALA A 291 -7.18 11.98 3.26
CA ALA A 291 -7.70 13.08 4.08
C ALA A 291 -7.06 14.44 3.77
N THR A 292 -5.83 14.47 3.28
CA THR A 292 -5.10 15.72 3.03
C THR A 292 -5.52 16.43 1.76
N ALA A 293 -6.30 15.79 0.91
CA ALA A 293 -6.76 16.37 -0.33
C ALA A 293 -7.87 17.41 -0.12
N SER A 294 -7.80 18.50 -0.90
CA SER A 294 -8.86 19.52 -0.98
C SER A 294 -9.81 19.16 -2.11
N VAL A 295 -10.96 18.60 -1.75
CA VAL A 295 -12.01 18.16 -2.66
C VAL A 295 -13.36 18.75 -2.26
N SER A 296 -14.31 18.81 -3.20
CA SER A 296 -15.67 19.31 -2.94
C SER A 296 -16.60 18.27 -2.27
N HIS A 297 -16.25 16.97 -2.38
CA HIS A 297 -17.05 15.89 -1.83
C HIS A 297 -16.17 14.72 -1.35
N PRO A 298 -16.39 14.14 -0.15
CA PRO A 298 -15.58 13.03 0.39
C PRO A 298 -15.44 11.83 -0.53
N CYS A 299 -16.51 11.45 -1.23
CA CYS A 299 -16.52 10.31 -2.16
C CYS A 299 -15.52 10.48 -3.31
N LYS A 300 -15.16 11.71 -3.70
CA LYS A 300 -14.17 11.94 -4.75
C LYS A 300 -12.82 11.31 -4.38
N GLN A 301 -12.36 11.48 -3.14
CA GLN A 301 -11.15 10.78 -2.66
C GLN A 301 -11.36 9.29 -2.43
N GLY A 302 -12.53 8.86 -2.01
CA GLY A 302 -12.86 7.44 -1.98
C GLY A 302 -12.68 6.77 -3.33
N LEU A 303 -13.17 7.38 -4.40
CA LEU A 303 -13.02 6.90 -5.78
C LEU A 303 -11.56 6.90 -6.24
N VAL A 304 -10.80 7.96 -5.94
CA VAL A 304 -9.36 8.04 -6.27
C VAL A 304 -8.57 6.93 -5.58
N GLN A 305 -8.86 6.63 -4.33
CA GLN A 305 -8.17 5.56 -3.60
C GLN A 305 -8.59 4.16 -4.04
N SER A 306 -9.83 3.96 -4.50
CA SER A 306 -10.22 2.72 -5.18
C SER A 306 -9.43 2.52 -6.49
N LEU A 307 -9.23 3.58 -7.27
CA LEU A 307 -8.37 3.53 -8.47
C LEU A 307 -6.93 3.20 -8.11
N SER A 308 -6.41 3.72 -6.99
CA SER A 308 -5.05 3.42 -6.52
C SER A 308 -4.84 1.93 -6.27
N VAL A 309 -5.84 1.21 -5.73
CA VAL A 309 -5.80 -0.24 -5.55
C VAL A 309 -5.66 -0.96 -6.89
N TYR A 310 -6.36 -0.51 -7.92
CA TYR A 310 -6.26 -1.08 -9.25
C TYR A 310 -4.92 -0.80 -9.91
N ILE A 311 -4.42 0.43 -9.83
CA ILE A 311 -3.10 0.79 -10.34
C ILE A 311 -2.02 -0.05 -9.66
N ASP A 312 -2.09 -0.20 -8.36
CA ASP A 312 -1.11 -0.96 -7.59
C ASP A 312 -1.14 -2.47 -7.95
N THR A 313 -2.27 -3.12 -7.77
CA THR A 313 -2.33 -4.59 -7.84
C THR A 313 -2.70 -5.11 -9.21
N LEU A 314 -3.76 -4.57 -9.86
CA LEU A 314 -4.16 -5.06 -11.18
C LEU A 314 -3.21 -4.62 -12.29
N LEU A 315 -2.45 -3.54 -12.09
CA LEU A 315 -1.49 -3.08 -13.08
C LEU A 315 -0.05 -3.43 -12.65
N ILE A 316 0.51 -2.82 -11.59
CA ILE A 316 1.93 -2.97 -11.25
C ILE A 316 2.28 -4.39 -10.78
N CYS A 317 1.49 -5.00 -9.87
CA CYS A 317 1.76 -6.37 -9.46
C CYS A 317 1.55 -7.38 -10.60
N THR A 318 0.60 -7.12 -11.52
CA THR A 318 0.42 -7.94 -12.71
C THR A 318 1.63 -7.84 -13.65
N CYS A 319 2.23 -6.65 -13.78
CA CYS A 319 3.49 -6.50 -14.52
C CYS A 319 4.59 -7.41 -13.95
N SER A 320 4.79 -7.39 -12.64
CA SER A 320 5.75 -8.28 -11.95
C SER A 320 5.42 -9.75 -12.17
N ALA A 321 4.13 -10.11 -11.97
CA ALA A 321 3.66 -11.48 -12.14
C ALA A 321 3.88 -11.98 -13.57
N MET A 322 3.56 -11.20 -14.59
CA MET A 322 3.74 -11.60 -15.98
C MET A 322 5.22 -11.85 -16.31
N MET A 323 6.14 -10.98 -15.89
CA MET A 323 7.56 -11.17 -16.10
C MET A 323 8.05 -12.49 -15.48
N VAL A 324 7.68 -12.74 -14.24
CA VAL A 324 8.08 -13.96 -13.50
C VAL A 324 7.43 -15.21 -14.08
N LEU A 325 6.13 -15.17 -14.39
CA LEU A 325 5.38 -16.34 -14.88
C LEU A 325 5.78 -16.74 -16.30
N VAL A 326 6.13 -15.79 -17.17
CA VAL A 326 6.73 -16.09 -18.48
C VAL A 326 8.03 -16.85 -18.30
N PHE A 327 8.88 -16.43 -17.38
CA PHE A 327 10.12 -17.13 -17.06
C PHE A 327 9.87 -18.55 -16.51
N TYR A 328 8.85 -18.73 -15.65
CA TYR A 328 8.44 -20.06 -15.17
C TYR A 328 8.00 -20.99 -16.28
N VAL A 329 7.34 -20.49 -17.33
CA VAL A 329 6.94 -21.31 -18.48
C VAL A 329 8.16 -21.69 -19.34
N GLN A 330 9.13 -20.76 -19.52
CA GLN A 330 10.29 -20.95 -20.37
C GLN A 330 11.37 -21.82 -19.73
N ASP A 331 11.67 -21.58 -18.44
CA ASP A 331 12.68 -22.33 -17.68
C ASP A 331 12.20 -22.62 -16.25
N PRO A 332 11.35 -23.62 -16.03
CA PRO A 332 10.79 -23.95 -14.73
C PRO A 332 11.85 -24.30 -13.68
N GLN A 333 12.98 -24.91 -14.09
CA GLN A 333 14.04 -25.31 -13.17
C GLN A 333 14.79 -24.11 -12.62
N ALA A 334 15.25 -23.22 -13.50
CA ALA A 334 15.94 -22.00 -13.10
C ALA A 334 15.03 -21.08 -12.28
N ALA A 335 13.75 -20.95 -12.68
CA ALA A 335 12.77 -20.13 -11.95
C ALA A 335 12.52 -20.67 -10.55
N SER A 336 12.37 -21.99 -10.37
CA SER A 336 12.09 -22.61 -9.06
C SER A 336 13.27 -22.59 -8.09
N ALA A 337 14.49 -22.37 -8.59
CA ALA A 337 15.69 -22.25 -7.77
C ALA A 337 15.85 -20.85 -7.15
N LEU A 338 15.06 -19.88 -7.58
CA LEU A 338 15.20 -18.47 -7.21
C LEU A 338 13.97 -17.97 -6.41
N ASN A 339 14.18 -16.92 -5.63
CA ASN A 339 13.12 -16.27 -4.87
C ASN A 339 13.35 -14.75 -4.81
N GLY A 340 12.28 -13.99 -4.58
CA GLY A 340 12.34 -12.56 -4.34
C GLY A 340 13.03 -11.79 -5.48
N MET A 341 14.00 -10.95 -5.15
CA MET A 341 14.65 -10.05 -6.10
C MET A 341 15.47 -10.76 -7.19
N PRO A 342 16.30 -11.78 -6.86
CA PRO A 342 17.01 -12.56 -7.87
C PRO A 342 16.09 -13.19 -8.92
N LEU A 343 14.91 -13.65 -8.52
CA LEU A 343 13.92 -14.22 -9.46
C LEU A 343 13.45 -13.18 -10.47
N VAL A 344 13.13 -11.97 -10.03
CA VAL A 344 12.69 -10.88 -10.93
C VAL A 344 13.80 -10.46 -11.86
N GLN A 345 15.04 -10.31 -11.35
CA GLN A 345 16.19 -9.93 -12.16
C GLN A 345 16.44 -10.95 -13.27
N MET A 346 16.42 -12.25 -12.96
CA MET A 346 16.61 -13.31 -13.94
C MET A 346 15.43 -13.42 -14.93
N ALA A 347 14.21 -13.24 -14.47
CA ALA A 347 13.03 -13.23 -15.34
C ALA A 347 13.10 -12.11 -16.40
N VAL A 348 13.53 -10.92 -16.00
CA VAL A 348 13.68 -9.80 -16.93
C VAL A 348 14.92 -9.97 -17.82
N ASN A 349 16.01 -10.50 -17.28
CA ASN A 349 17.20 -10.85 -18.08
C ASN A 349 16.86 -11.80 -19.23
N ASN A 350 16.04 -12.80 -18.95
CA ASN A 350 15.62 -13.78 -19.95
C ASN A 350 14.85 -13.18 -21.14
N SER A 351 14.12 -12.06 -20.90
CA SER A 351 13.28 -11.43 -21.92
C SER A 351 13.88 -10.18 -22.56
N VAL A 352 14.71 -9.44 -21.84
CA VAL A 352 15.23 -8.12 -22.24
C VAL A 352 16.76 -8.09 -22.27
N GLY A 353 17.40 -9.14 -21.72
CA GLY A 353 18.85 -9.21 -21.57
C GLY A 353 19.37 -8.42 -20.38
N GLU A 354 20.67 -8.24 -20.29
CA GLU A 354 21.37 -7.63 -19.16
C GLU A 354 20.90 -6.20 -18.84
N PHE A 355 20.47 -5.44 -19.84
CA PHE A 355 19.82 -4.14 -19.63
C PHE A 355 18.62 -4.24 -18.68
N GLY A 356 17.86 -5.33 -18.77
CA GLY A 356 16.71 -5.58 -17.90
C GLY A 356 17.10 -5.68 -16.42
N ILE A 357 18.23 -6.33 -16.11
CA ILE A 357 18.72 -6.42 -14.72
C ILE A 357 19.07 -5.03 -14.18
N HIS A 358 19.79 -4.23 -14.97
CA HIS A 358 20.15 -2.87 -14.57
C HIS A 358 18.93 -2.01 -14.33
N PHE A 359 17.94 -2.10 -15.22
CA PHE A 359 16.68 -1.38 -15.09
C PHE A 359 15.91 -1.78 -13.84
N ILE A 360 15.76 -3.09 -13.58
CA ILE A 360 15.03 -3.59 -12.39
C ILE A 360 15.76 -3.19 -11.11
N THR A 361 17.09 -3.24 -11.09
CA THR A 361 17.87 -2.78 -9.94
C THR A 361 17.66 -1.29 -9.68
N PHE A 362 17.67 -0.45 -10.72
CA PHE A 362 17.34 0.96 -10.58
C PHE A 362 15.89 1.16 -10.12
N ALA A 363 14.95 0.44 -10.72
CA ALA A 363 13.53 0.55 -10.40
C ALA A 363 13.26 0.23 -8.91
N ILE A 364 13.88 -0.82 -8.36
CA ILE A 364 13.65 -1.18 -6.96
C ILE A 364 14.19 -0.12 -5.99
N PHE A 365 15.32 0.54 -6.32
CA PHE A 365 15.79 1.69 -5.56
C PHE A 365 14.80 2.85 -5.60
N ALA A 366 14.25 3.17 -6.77
CA ALA A 366 13.27 4.24 -6.92
C ALA A 366 11.96 3.92 -6.19
N PHE A 367 11.47 2.67 -6.27
CA PHE A 367 10.29 2.22 -5.56
C PHE A 367 10.53 2.19 -4.04
N ALA A 368 11.65 1.66 -3.58
CA ALA A 368 12.02 1.70 -2.16
C ALA A 368 12.06 3.13 -1.63
N PHE A 369 12.75 4.03 -2.33
CA PHE A 369 12.87 5.42 -1.93
C PHE A 369 11.51 6.11 -1.87
N SER A 370 10.64 5.93 -2.87
CA SER A 370 9.29 6.50 -2.83
C SER A 370 8.46 5.98 -1.65
N SER A 371 8.58 4.67 -1.33
CA SER A 371 7.88 4.07 -0.19
C SER A 371 8.42 4.57 1.15
N LEU A 372 9.73 4.76 1.31
CA LEU A 372 10.31 5.33 2.53
C LEU A 372 9.68 6.69 2.89
N ILE A 373 9.50 7.55 1.89
CA ILE A 373 8.91 8.88 2.11
C ILE A 373 7.38 8.83 2.26
N GLY A 374 6.69 7.94 1.56
CA GLY A 374 5.24 7.73 1.69
C GLY A 374 4.87 7.15 3.06
N ASN A 375 5.59 6.13 3.51
CA ASN A 375 5.45 5.51 4.83
C ASN A 375 5.70 6.51 5.96
N TYR A 376 6.75 7.32 5.82
CA TYR A 376 7.04 8.40 6.76
C TYR A 376 5.87 9.40 6.84
N PHE A 377 5.27 9.76 5.71
CA PHE A 377 4.11 10.67 5.68
C PHE A 377 2.95 10.15 6.52
N TYR A 378 2.61 8.87 6.40
CA TYR A 378 1.56 8.25 7.22
C TYR A 378 1.92 8.24 8.71
N ALA A 379 3.15 7.88 9.03
CA ALA A 379 3.62 7.80 10.40
C ALA A 379 3.68 9.20 11.07
N GLU A 380 4.14 10.23 10.36
CA GLU A 380 4.13 11.61 10.85
C GLU A 380 2.71 12.11 11.15
N ASN A 381 1.73 11.80 10.28
CA ASN A 381 0.33 12.17 10.49
C ASN A 381 -0.23 11.55 11.78
N ASN A 382 0.10 10.28 12.05
CA ASN A 382 -0.33 9.58 13.26
C ASN A 382 0.41 10.04 14.53
N LEU A 383 1.70 10.38 14.42
CA LEU A 383 2.44 10.98 15.53
C LEU A 383 1.81 12.33 15.93
N ARG A 384 1.45 13.15 14.93
CA ARG A 384 0.75 14.44 15.17
C ARG A 384 -0.63 14.25 15.80
N PHE A 385 -1.33 13.17 15.48
CA PHE A 385 -2.59 12.80 16.15
C PHE A 385 -2.38 12.55 17.66
N ILE A 386 -1.31 11.83 18.02
CA ILE A 386 -1.03 11.45 19.43
C ILE A 386 -0.60 12.68 20.26
N LYS A 387 0.37 13.48 19.76
CA LYS A 387 1.10 14.52 20.53
C LYS A 387 1.00 15.92 19.94
N GLY A 388 0.24 16.14 18.87
CA GLY A 388 0.12 17.43 18.20
C GLY A 388 1.41 17.85 17.46
N ASP A 389 1.55 19.17 17.24
CA ASP A 389 2.63 19.77 16.42
C ASP A 389 3.89 20.11 17.23
N SER A 390 4.45 19.16 17.98
CA SER A 390 5.70 19.34 18.69
C SER A 390 6.90 19.27 17.73
N LYS A 391 7.56 20.40 17.47
CA LYS A 391 8.73 20.45 16.56
C LYS A 391 9.89 19.58 17.04
N ALA A 392 10.16 19.52 18.35
CA ALA A 392 11.21 18.70 18.93
C ALA A 392 10.92 17.21 18.74
N LEU A 393 9.68 16.77 19.03
CA LEU A 393 9.28 15.38 18.85
C LEU A 393 9.35 14.95 17.37
N LEU A 394 8.89 15.81 16.45
CA LEU A 394 8.98 15.55 15.02
C LEU A 394 10.43 15.44 14.54
N PHE A 395 11.32 16.28 15.07
CA PHE A 395 12.75 16.20 14.74
C PHE A 395 13.34 14.86 15.20
N VAL A 396 13.13 14.49 16.46
CA VAL A 396 13.59 13.21 17.01
C VAL A 396 13.02 12.02 16.20
N PHE A 397 11.74 12.08 15.88
CA PHE A 397 11.09 11.03 15.09
C PHE A 397 11.70 10.88 13.69
N ARG A 398 12.02 12.00 13.01
CA ARG A 398 12.72 11.97 11.72
C ARG A 398 14.07 11.28 11.83
N VAL A 399 14.86 11.65 12.84
CA VAL A 399 16.18 11.01 13.08
C VAL A 399 16.01 9.51 13.32
N VAL A 400 15.05 9.11 14.15
CA VAL A 400 14.77 7.68 14.40
C VAL A 400 14.40 6.95 13.12
N CYS A 401 13.52 7.52 12.28
CA CYS A 401 13.18 6.92 10.98
C CYS A 401 14.39 6.74 10.07
N LEU A 402 15.31 7.71 10.05
CA LEU A 402 16.56 7.60 9.26
C LEU A 402 17.49 6.51 9.80
N CYS A 403 17.58 6.37 11.12
CA CYS A 403 18.32 5.26 11.73
C CYS A 403 17.72 3.90 11.36
N VAL A 404 16.38 3.80 11.29
CA VAL A 404 15.70 2.56 10.85
C VAL A 404 15.99 2.24 9.39
N VAL A 405 15.98 3.25 8.51
CA VAL A 405 16.35 3.07 7.10
C VAL A 405 17.78 2.56 6.97
N PHE A 406 18.71 3.17 7.68
CA PHE A 406 20.12 2.74 7.70
C PHE A 406 20.25 1.31 8.25
N TYR A 407 19.64 1.04 9.40
CA TYR A 407 19.69 -0.28 10.04
C TYR A 407 19.12 -1.38 9.12
N GLY A 408 17.98 -1.10 8.46
CA GLY A 408 17.35 -2.00 7.52
C GLY A 408 18.20 -2.32 6.31
N ALA A 409 18.96 -1.34 5.82
CA ALA A 409 19.87 -1.56 4.69
C ALA A 409 21.05 -2.51 5.02
N VAL A 410 21.44 -2.59 6.29
CA VAL A 410 22.66 -3.31 6.73
C VAL A 410 22.38 -4.70 7.29
N ASN A 411 21.16 -4.96 7.79
CA ASN A 411 20.86 -6.19 8.52
C ASN A 411 19.85 -7.07 7.80
N SER A 412 19.95 -8.42 8.02
CA SER A 412 18.94 -9.38 7.59
C SER A 412 17.64 -9.24 8.40
N PHE A 413 16.48 -9.57 7.77
CA PHE A 413 15.23 -8.97 8.20
C PHE A 413 14.10 -9.96 8.55
N ASP A 414 14.35 -11.24 8.80
CA ASP A 414 13.30 -12.24 9.05
C ASP A 414 12.40 -11.87 10.25
N LEU A 415 13.00 -11.45 11.36
CA LEU A 415 12.24 -10.99 12.52
C LEU A 415 11.43 -9.74 12.23
N ALA A 416 12.01 -8.79 11.48
CA ALA A 416 11.32 -7.55 11.13
C ALA A 416 10.17 -7.78 10.14
N TRP A 417 10.28 -8.74 9.21
CA TRP A 417 9.16 -9.19 8.38
C TRP A 417 7.98 -9.66 9.22
N ASN A 418 8.23 -10.57 10.14
CA ASN A 418 7.18 -11.12 10.99
C ASN A 418 6.55 -10.05 11.88
N LEU A 419 7.35 -9.15 12.46
CA LEU A 419 6.84 -8.03 13.26
C LEU A 419 6.05 -7.03 12.42
N ALA A 420 6.52 -6.68 11.23
CA ALA A 420 5.79 -5.80 10.32
C ALA A 420 4.45 -6.40 9.92
N ASP A 421 4.41 -7.70 9.61
CA ASP A 421 3.19 -8.42 9.31
C ASP A 421 2.22 -8.42 10.51
N ILE A 422 2.71 -8.65 11.73
CA ILE A 422 1.89 -8.63 12.95
C ILE A 422 1.28 -7.24 13.16
N PHE A 423 2.09 -6.17 13.10
CA PHE A 423 1.59 -4.80 13.26
C PHE A 423 0.60 -4.41 12.17
N MET A 424 0.88 -4.79 10.91
CA MET A 424 -0.04 -4.63 9.79
C MET A 424 -1.37 -5.33 10.05
N GLY A 425 -1.30 -6.57 10.53
CA GLY A 425 -2.49 -7.37 10.82
C GLY A 425 -3.35 -6.77 11.92
N PHE A 426 -2.77 -6.37 13.04
CA PHE A 426 -3.53 -5.71 14.12
C PHE A 426 -4.08 -4.35 13.70
N MET A 427 -3.32 -3.58 12.94
CA MET A 427 -3.77 -2.30 12.40
C MET A 427 -4.98 -2.50 11.48
N ALA A 428 -4.91 -3.46 10.54
CA ALA A 428 -6.01 -3.82 9.66
C ALA A 428 -7.24 -4.29 10.45
N LEU A 429 -7.05 -5.11 11.49
CA LEU A 429 -8.14 -5.59 12.35
C LEU A 429 -8.89 -4.42 13.01
N VAL A 430 -8.17 -3.50 13.62
CA VAL A 430 -8.76 -2.30 14.25
C VAL A 430 -9.53 -1.48 13.22
N ASN A 431 -8.95 -1.26 12.03
CA ASN A 431 -9.58 -0.49 10.99
C ASN A 431 -10.84 -1.17 10.43
N LEU A 432 -10.75 -2.45 10.06
CA LEU A 432 -11.88 -3.21 9.48
C LEU A 432 -13.08 -3.25 10.44
N ILE A 433 -12.83 -3.41 11.74
CA ILE A 433 -13.89 -3.33 12.75
C ILE A 433 -14.48 -1.91 12.78
N ALA A 434 -13.66 -0.86 12.78
CA ALA A 434 -14.14 0.51 12.74
C ALA A 434 -14.99 0.80 11.48
N LEU A 435 -14.58 0.25 10.32
CA LEU A 435 -15.33 0.39 9.07
C LEU A 435 -16.73 -0.23 9.15
N LEU A 436 -16.91 -1.37 9.81
CA LEU A 436 -18.22 -1.98 9.99
C LEU A 436 -19.18 -1.09 10.80
N PHE A 437 -18.68 -0.40 11.82
CA PHE A 437 -19.49 0.54 12.61
C PHE A 437 -19.74 1.89 11.92
N LEU A 438 -18.74 2.41 11.20
CA LEU A 438 -18.78 3.76 10.62
C LEU A 438 -19.19 3.78 9.15
N GLY A 439 -19.13 2.65 8.45
CA GLY A 439 -19.38 2.55 7.01
C GLY A 439 -20.73 3.14 6.57
N LYS A 440 -21.74 3.14 7.46
CA LYS A 440 -23.05 3.77 7.19
C LYS A 440 -22.94 5.24 6.76
N TRP A 441 -21.93 5.97 7.26
CA TRP A 441 -21.73 7.38 6.92
C TRP A 441 -21.08 7.55 5.53
N ALA A 442 -20.17 6.65 5.18
CA ALA A 442 -19.63 6.60 3.81
C ALA A 442 -20.72 6.22 2.80
N LEU A 443 -21.63 5.30 3.17
CA LEU A 443 -22.78 4.94 2.33
C LEU A 443 -23.74 6.12 2.16
N ALA A 444 -24.07 6.86 3.23
CA ALA A 444 -24.89 8.06 3.17
C ALA A 444 -24.26 9.16 2.28
N ALA A 445 -22.94 9.36 2.40
CA ALA A 445 -22.21 10.26 1.52
C ALA A 445 -22.23 9.77 0.05
N LEU A 446 -22.16 8.45 -0.20
CA LEU A 446 -22.25 7.88 -1.54
C LEU A 446 -23.66 8.07 -2.14
N ASP A 447 -24.69 7.96 -1.34
CA ASP A 447 -26.07 8.20 -1.80
C ASP A 447 -26.25 9.67 -2.19
N ASP A 448 -25.73 10.60 -1.41
CA ASP A 448 -25.72 12.05 -1.72
C ASP A 448 -24.92 12.34 -3.00
N TYR A 449 -23.70 11.78 -3.12
CA TYR A 449 -22.87 11.87 -4.33
C TYR A 449 -23.61 11.36 -5.56
N THR A 450 -24.21 10.17 -5.45
CA THR A 450 -24.92 9.51 -6.56
C THR A 450 -26.15 10.32 -7.00
N ARG A 451 -26.89 10.93 -6.06
CA ARG A 451 -28.02 11.80 -6.35
C ARG A 451 -27.58 13.01 -7.14
N GLN A 452 -26.57 13.76 -6.66
CA GLN A 452 -26.08 14.96 -7.33
C GLN A 452 -25.53 14.66 -8.74
N ARG A 453 -24.83 13.51 -8.91
CA ARG A 453 -24.34 13.06 -10.22
C ARG A 453 -25.49 12.75 -11.19
N LYS A 454 -26.59 12.15 -10.74
CA LYS A 454 -27.77 11.90 -11.59
C LYS A 454 -28.47 13.18 -12.01
N GLU A 455 -28.42 14.22 -11.18
CA GLU A 455 -28.95 15.56 -11.47
C GLU A 455 -28.02 16.35 -12.39
N GLY A 456 -26.87 15.79 -12.81
CA GLY A 456 -25.89 16.46 -13.67
C GLY A 456 -25.04 17.52 -12.97
N ILE A 457 -25.07 17.56 -11.63
CA ILE A 457 -24.36 18.54 -10.78
C ILE A 457 -23.00 17.97 -10.39
N ASP A 458 -21.96 18.82 -10.32
CA ASP A 458 -20.70 18.43 -9.68
C ASP A 458 -20.90 18.35 -8.18
N PRO A 459 -20.69 17.15 -7.56
CA PRO A 459 -21.07 16.93 -6.17
C PRO A 459 -20.34 17.82 -5.18
N VAL A 460 -21.09 18.46 -4.30
CA VAL A 460 -20.61 19.23 -3.16
C VAL A 460 -21.25 18.70 -1.87
N PHE A 461 -20.39 18.33 -0.92
CA PHE A 461 -20.83 17.72 0.34
C PHE A 461 -21.06 18.78 1.42
N VAL A 462 -22.18 18.62 2.12
CA VAL A 462 -22.53 19.41 3.30
C VAL A 462 -23.00 18.43 4.37
N ALA A 463 -22.25 18.30 5.46
CA ALA A 463 -22.52 17.32 6.51
C ALA A 463 -23.90 17.49 7.16
N ASP A 464 -24.36 18.72 7.29
CA ASP A 464 -25.68 19.07 7.91
C ASP A 464 -26.87 18.54 7.09
N ARG A 465 -26.66 18.17 5.83
CA ARG A 465 -27.70 17.56 4.97
C ARG A 465 -27.85 16.04 5.19
N ILE A 466 -26.93 15.43 5.94
CA ILE A 466 -26.97 13.98 6.21
C ILE A 466 -27.60 13.76 7.60
N PRO A 467 -28.81 13.20 7.67
CA PRO A 467 -29.52 13.03 8.94
C PRO A 467 -28.73 12.20 9.95
N GLY A 468 -28.56 12.71 11.16
CA GLY A 468 -27.91 12.05 12.27
C GLY A 468 -26.38 11.90 12.15
N MET A 469 -25.74 12.53 11.16
CA MET A 469 -24.28 12.52 11.04
C MET A 469 -23.64 13.26 12.22
N PRO A 470 -22.66 12.65 12.91
CA PRO A 470 -21.89 13.34 13.95
C PRO A 470 -21.20 14.58 13.40
N LYS A 471 -21.00 15.58 14.26
CA LYS A 471 -20.38 16.86 13.88
C LYS A 471 -19.02 16.64 13.19
N THR A 472 -18.84 17.28 12.04
CA THR A 472 -17.59 17.31 11.28
C THR A 472 -16.92 18.68 11.45
N GLU A 473 -15.64 18.81 11.08
CA GLU A 473 -14.91 20.09 11.25
C GLU A 473 -14.85 20.88 9.93
N CYS A 474 -14.86 20.20 8.80
CA CYS A 474 -14.54 20.81 7.50
C CYS A 474 -15.73 20.90 6.52
N TRP A 475 -16.93 20.44 6.88
CA TRP A 475 -18.04 20.24 5.94
C TRP A 475 -19.34 20.92 6.37
N HIS A 476 -19.23 22.16 6.85
CA HIS A 476 -20.39 23.00 7.21
C HIS A 476 -20.66 24.05 6.13
N VAL A 477 -21.91 24.52 6.10
CA VAL A 477 -22.25 25.73 5.33
C VAL A 477 -21.52 26.89 6.00
N SER A 478 -20.61 27.55 5.27
CA SER A 478 -19.97 28.80 5.67
C SER A 478 -20.95 29.97 5.52
#